data_dea8c16aff762cbb77149a1fade521d0
#
_entry.id   dea8c16aff762cbb77149a1fade521d0
#
_cell.length_a   1.000
_cell.length_b   1.000
_cell.length_c   1.000
_cell.angle_alpha   90.00
_cell.angle_beta   90.00
_cell.angle_gamma   90.00
#
_symmetry.space_group_name_H-M   'P 1'
#
loop_
_entity.id
_entity.type
_entity.pdbx_description
1 polymer ?
#
loop_
_entity_poly.entity_id
_entity_poly.type
_entity_poly.pdbx_seq_one_letter_code
_entity_poly.pdbx_strand_id
1 'polypeptide(L)'
;MYFFDTDQLALLKQNVIIRVRQGADNDLTVKVRVPEVNAKPATNSHIRELFPCEIARTGAGEDTDYSVRRKYTPTQVPLMGSDISSQLSPPQKRLLQEAGVSIDWSQVRRIADIKLTKWETGTQPPFRKLALELWECPAVNILEVSAKVAPDEGQSKYVELQRLVSAKQLALNARQSTKTSLALEAITHPTSPPK
;
A
#
# COMPACT_ATOMS: atom_id res chain seq x y z
N MET A 1 -5.84 -11.35 1.53
CA MET A 1 -4.72 -10.43 1.86
C MET A 1 -4.90 -9.94 3.28
N TYR A 2 -3.82 -9.80 4.06
CA TYR A 2 -3.89 -9.28 5.42
C TYR A 2 -2.73 -8.37 5.77
N PHE A 3 -2.94 -7.53 6.78
CA PHE A 3 -1.99 -6.53 7.26
C PHE A 3 -1.57 -6.79 8.70
N PHE A 4 -0.34 -6.39 9.01
CA PHE A 4 0.22 -6.44 10.34
C PHE A 4 0.53 -5.03 10.83
N ASP A 5 0.05 -4.72 12.04
CA ASP A 5 0.32 -3.47 12.75
C ASP A 5 -0.01 -3.67 14.24
N THR A 6 0.18 -2.66 15.05
CA THR A 6 -0.38 -2.60 16.41
C THR A 6 -1.84 -2.13 16.34
N ASP A 7 -2.60 -2.32 17.41
CA ASP A 7 -3.98 -1.81 17.54
C ASP A 7 -4.08 -0.30 17.35
N GLN A 8 -3.00 0.42 17.64
CA GLN A 8 -2.90 1.87 17.51
C GLN A 8 -2.34 2.31 16.16
N LEU A 9 -2.16 1.38 15.21
CA LEU A 9 -1.58 1.64 13.88
C LEU A 9 -0.20 2.31 13.97
N ALA A 10 0.68 1.80 14.84
CA ALA A 10 1.98 2.42 15.09
C ALA A 10 2.93 2.32 13.88
N LEU A 11 2.82 1.26 13.06
CA LEU A 11 3.55 1.14 11.80
C LEU A 11 2.99 2.12 10.76
N LEU A 12 1.67 2.15 10.57
CA LEU A 12 1.03 3.07 9.63
C LEU A 12 1.33 4.54 9.95
N LYS A 13 1.35 4.91 11.25
CA LYS A 13 1.75 6.26 11.70
C LYS A 13 3.21 6.61 11.37
N GLN A 14 4.06 5.61 11.23
CA GLN A 14 5.44 5.76 10.75
C GLN A 14 5.55 5.57 9.23
N ASN A 15 4.43 5.57 8.50
CA ASN A 15 4.35 5.35 7.07
C ASN A 15 4.90 3.97 6.62
N VAL A 16 4.78 2.97 7.47
CA VAL A 16 5.20 1.60 7.22
C VAL A 16 3.98 0.70 7.02
N ILE A 17 4.07 -0.17 6.03
CA ILE A 17 3.04 -1.16 5.72
C ILE A 17 3.70 -2.54 5.67
N ILE A 18 3.19 -3.47 6.47
CA ILE A 18 3.54 -4.88 6.40
C ILE A 18 2.30 -5.64 5.93
N ARG A 19 2.41 -6.27 4.77
CA ARG A 19 1.28 -6.93 4.10
C ARG A 19 1.67 -8.32 3.65
N VAL A 20 0.76 -9.28 3.86
CA VAL A 20 0.83 -10.62 3.29
C VAL A 20 -0.30 -10.82 2.29
N ARG A 21 0.03 -11.32 1.11
CA ARG A 21 -0.94 -11.77 0.10
C ARG A 21 -0.93 -13.29 0.02
N GLN A 22 -2.12 -13.87 -0.18
CA GLN A 22 -2.33 -15.27 -0.47
C GLN A 22 -3.27 -15.42 -1.66
N GLY A 23 -3.01 -16.37 -2.52
CA GLY A 23 -3.82 -16.66 -3.71
C GLY A 23 -2.96 -16.71 -4.96
N ALA A 24 -3.30 -15.91 -5.96
CA ALA A 24 -2.50 -15.80 -7.20
C ALA A 24 -1.07 -15.31 -6.94
N ASP A 25 -0.92 -14.35 -6.00
CA ASP A 25 0.36 -13.93 -5.46
C ASP A 25 0.48 -14.40 -4.00
N ASN A 26 1.62 -15.01 -3.67
CA ASN A 26 1.98 -15.37 -2.29
C ASN A 26 3.23 -14.59 -1.93
N ASP A 27 3.07 -13.50 -1.16
CA ASP A 27 4.19 -12.67 -0.75
C ASP A 27 3.98 -11.98 0.60
N LEU A 28 5.10 -11.71 1.27
CA LEU A 28 5.22 -10.75 2.35
C LEU A 28 5.92 -9.51 1.81
N THR A 29 5.26 -8.38 1.88
CA THR A 29 5.79 -7.09 1.46
C THR A 29 5.96 -6.17 2.67
N VAL A 30 7.14 -5.58 2.80
CA VAL A 30 7.40 -4.42 3.65
C VAL A 30 7.50 -3.21 2.72
N LYS A 31 6.72 -2.19 3.01
CA LYS A 31 6.71 -0.92 2.27
C LYS A 31 6.94 0.23 3.25
N VAL A 32 7.82 1.15 2.91
CA VAL A 32 8.02 2.42 3.59
C VAL A 32 7.63 3.53 2.62
N ARG A 33 6.74 4.39 3.07
CA ARG A 33 6.27 5.55 2.30
C ARG A 33 6.93 6.81 2.81
N VAL A 34 7.47 7.59 1.90
CA VAL A 34 8.04 8.89 2.22
C VAL A 34 7.21 9.96 1.51
N PRO A 35 6.40 10.73 2.26
CA PRO A 35 5.68 11.86 1.71
C PRO A 35 6.65 12.89 1.16
N GLU A 36 6.37 13.44 -0.02
CA GLU A 36 7.23 14.44 -0.67
C GLU A 36 7.46 15.66 0.24
N VAL A 37 6.41 16.08 0.96
CA VAL A 37 6.44 17.25 1.87
C VAL A 37 7.39 17.04 3.06
N ASN A 38 7.66 15.79 3.47
CA ASN A 38 8.48 15.46 4.63
C ASN A 38 9.84 14.84 4.24
N ALA A 39 10.18 14.86 2.97
CA ALA A 39 11.40 14.29 2.46
C ALA A 39 12.62 15.05 2.97
N LYS A 40 13.25 14.57 4.05
CA LYS A 40 14.60 15.03 4.41
C LYS A 40 15.55 14.54 3.32
N PRO A 41 16.23 15.43 2.57
CA PRO A 41 17.01 15.04 1.39
C PRO A 41 18.03 13.95 1.66
N ALA A 42 18.68 13.95 2.84
CA ALA A 42 19.73 13.00 3.19
C ALA A 42 19.20 11.57 3.44
N THR A 43 18.07 11.41 4.12
CA THR A 43 17.51 10.08 4.41
C THR A 43 16.94 9.43 3.14
N ASN A 44 16.34 10.22 2.27
CA ASN A 44 15.74 9.73 1.03
C ASN A 44 16.78 9.31 -0.01
N SER A 45 17.92 10.02 -0.11
CA SER A 45 18.97 9.66 -1.06
C SER A 45 19.55 8.29 -0.74
N HIS A 46 19.84 8.01 0.53
CA HIS A 46 20.42 6.73 0.94
C HIS A 46 19.47 5.55 0.74
N ILE A 47 18.19 5.68 1.13
CA ILE A 47 17.19 4.62 0.90
C ILE A 47 17.00 4.39 -0.61
N ARG A 48 16.97 5.45 -1.41
CA ARG A 48 16.80 5.39 -2.87
C ARG A 48 17.93 4.62 -3.58
N GLU A 49 19.14 4.73 -3.08
CA GLU A 49 20.28 3.97 -3.62
C GLU A 49 20.22 2.48 -3.31
N LEU A 50 19.59 2.12 -2.20
CA LEU A 50 19.56 0.74 -1.69
C LEU A 50 18.32 -0.05 -2.12
N PHE A 51 17.20 0.64 -2.36
CA PHE A 51 15.92 -0.03 -2.57
C PHE A 51 15.17 0.52 -3.79
N PRO A 52 14.48 -0.35 -4.54
CA PRO A 52 13.61 0.09 -5.63
C PRO A 52 12.45 0.93 -5.06
N CYS A 53 12.08 1.97 -5.77
CA CYS A 53 10.96 2.83 -5.40
C CYS A 53 9.95 2.99 -6.53
N GLU A 54 8.71 3.30 -6.15
CA GLU A 54 7.63 3.74 -7.01
C GLU A 54 7.14 5.10 -6.53
N ILE A 55 6.88 6.02 -7.44
CA ILE A 55 6.20 7.27 -7.11
C ILE A 55 4.70 7.00 -7.22
N ALA A 56 3.97 7.19 -6.13
CA ALA A 56 2.53 7.05 -6.06
C ALA A 56 1.89 8.44 -6.06
N ARG A 57 1.08 8.74 -7.08
CA ARG A 57 0.33 9.99 -7.17
C ARG A 57 -1.15 9.74 -6.92
N THR A 58 -1.71 10.49 -5.98
CA THR A 58 -3.13 10.47 -5.64
C THR A 58 -3.68 11.90 -5.63
N GLY A 59 -4.98 12.07 -5.39
CA GLY A 59 -5.54 13.40 -5.16
C GLY A 59 -5.02 14.10 -3.90
N ALA A 60 -4.39 13.36 -2.98
CA ALA A 60 -3.76 13.93 -1.78
C ALA A 60 -2.32 14.40 -2.02
N GLY A 61 -1.68 14.06 -3.15
CA GLY A 61 -0.31 14.43 -3.47
C GLY A 61 0.52 13.27 -4.02
N GLU A 62 1.82 13.43 -3.96
CA GLU A 62 2.81 12.42 -4.31
C GLU A 62 3.50 11.84 -3.08
N ASP A 63 3.70 10.53 -3.13
CA ASP A 63 4.48 9.81 -2.15
C ASP A 63 5.53 8.96 -2.88
N THR A 64 6.70 8.79 -2.29
CA THR A 64 7.68 7.81 -2.76
C THR A 64 7.58 6.55 -1.90
N ASP A 65 7.24 5.43 -2.53
CA ASP A 65 7.09 4.13 -1.89
C ASP A 65 8.34 3.27 -2.13
N TYR A 66 9.09 2.94 -1.08
CA TYR A 66 10.16 1.94 -1.11
C TYR A 66 9.61 0.60 -0.65
N SER A 67 9.84 -0.48 -1.39
CA SER A 67 9.28 -1.76 -1.02
C SER A 67 10.22 -2.93 -1.26
N VAL A 68 10.21 -3.87 -0.32
CA VAL A 68 10.88 -5.17 -0.44
C VAL A 68 9.84 -6.27 -0.34
N ARG A 69 9.76 -7.09 -1.38
CA ARG A 69 8.84 -8.23 -1.49
C ARG A 69 9.61 -9.53 -1.36
N ARG A 70 9.14 -10.41 -0.49
CA ARG A 70 9.56 -11.80 -0.41
C ARG A 70 8.42 -12.69 -0.88
N LYS A 71 8.67 -13.50 -1.92
CA LYS A 71 7.71 -14.52 -2.38
C LYS A 71 7.76 -15.75 -1.48
N TYR A 72 6.62 -16.41 -1.32
CA TYR A 72 6.46 -17.67 -0.63
C TYR A 72 5.83 -18.71 -1.55
N THR A 73 6.08 -19.97 -1.27
CA THR A 73 5.20 -21.04 -1.78
C THR A 73 3.91 -21.04 -0.97
N PRO A 74 2.79 -21.56 -1.49
CA PRO A 74 1.53 -21.63 -0.75
C PRO A 74 1.65 -22.31 0.63
N THR A 75 2.56 -23.28 0.76
CA THR A 75 2.85 -24.01 2.01
C THR A 75 3.72 -23.22 3.01
N GLN A 76 4.35 -22.14 2.58
CA GLN A 76 5.27 -21.32 3.39
C GLN A 76 4.66 -20.00 3.82
N VAL A 77 3.39 -19.75 3.55
CA VAL A 77 2.75 -18.49 3.96
C VAL A 77 2.83 -18.36 5.47
N PRO A 78 3.26 -17.20 5.98
CA PRO A 78 3.37 -16.96 7.42
C PRO A 78 2.09 -17.34 8.14
N LEU A 79 2.18 -18.25 9.10
CA LEU A 79 1.04 -18.72 9.86
C LEU A 79 0.49 -17.57 10.71
N MET A 80 -0.82 -17.52 10.81
CA MET A 80 -1.53 -16.60 11.70
C MET A 80 -1.06 -16.81 13.15
N GLY A 81 -0.77 -15.71 13.84
CA GLY A 81 -0.32 -15.76 15.24
C GLY A 81 1.18 -15.93 15.45
N SER A 82 1.98 -16.07 14.39
CA SER A 82 3.44 -16.04 14.52
C SER A 82 3.96 -14.60 14.63
N ASP A 83 5.04 -14.44 15.38
CA ASP A 83 5.81 -13.19 15.39
C ASP A 83 6.23 -12.83 13.95
N ILE A 84 5.59 -11.79 13.38
CA ILE A 84 5.87 -11.36 12.00
C ILE A 84 7.31 -10.88 11.85
N SER A 85 7.96 -10.37 12.92
CA SER A 85 9.33 -9.90 12.87
C SER A 85 10.31 -11.00 12.53
N SER A 86 10.05 -12.22 13.00
CA SER A 86 10.85 -13.42 12.70
C SER A 86 10.72 -13.86 11.24
N GLN A 87 9.63 -13.49 10.58
CA GLN A 87 9.34 -13.81 9.18
C GLN A 87 9.96 -12.83 8.18
N LEU A 88 10.41 -11.65 8.65
CA LEU A 88 11.03 -10.65 7.80
C LEU A 88 12.40 -11.12 7.30
N SER A 89 12.62 -11.02 5.99
CA SER A 89 13.93 -11.27 5.39
C SER A 89 14.95 -10.20 5.76
N PRO A 90 16.27 -10.48 5.68
CA PRO A 90 17.30 -9.47 5.95
C PRO A 90 17.12 -8.17 5.17
N PRO A 91 16.79 -8.17 3.84
CA PRO A 91 16.53 -6.92 3.12
C PRO A 91 15.31 -6.16 3.65
N GLN A 92 14.25 -6.85 4.10
CA GLN A 92 13.08 -6.20 4.71
C GLN A 92 13.41 -5.55 6.05
N LYS A 93 14.18 -6.23 6.90
CA LYS A 93 14.68 -5.68 8.16
C LYS A 93 15.58 -4.46 7.92
N ARG A 94 16.46 -4.54 6.91
CA ARG A 94 17.31 -3.43 6.53
C ARG A 94 16.51 -2.21 6.07
N LEU A 95 15.44 -2.39 5.25
CA LEU A 95 14.59 -1.28 4.83
C LEU A 95 13.97 -0.55 6.04
N LEU A 96 13.47 -1.29 7.02
CA LEU A 96 12.90 -0.72 8.25
C LEU A 96 13.96 0.03 9.07
N GLN A 97 15.16 -0.52 9.18
CA GLN A 97 16.28 0.10 9.89
C GLN A 97 16.71 1.42 9.22
N GLU A 98 16.92 1.42 7.91
CA GLU A 98 17.31 2.61 7.15
C GLU A 98 16.23 3.70 7.19
N ALA A 99 14.97 3.30 7.31
CA ALA A 99 13.84 4.21 7.49
C ALA A 99 13.70 4.72 8.95
N GLY A 100 14.55 4.27 9.87
CA GLY A 100 14.51 4.68 11.28
C GLY A 100 13.25 4.21 12.01
N VAL A 101 12.66 3.08 11.58
CA VAL A 101 11.42 2.56 12.18
C VAL A 101 11.70 2.00 13.57
N SER A 102 10.96 2.51 14.55
CA SER A 102 11.00 2.04 15.93
C SER A 102 9.63 1.51 16.34
N ILE A 103 9.57 0.22 16.69
CA ILE A 103 8.31 -0.48 17.02
C ILE A 103 8.56 -1.57 18.06
N ASP A 104 7.62 -1.71 18.98
CA ASP A 104 7.54 -2.90 19.83
C ASP A 104 6.90 -4.05 19.06
N TRP A 105 7.73 -4.96 18.56
CA TRP A 105 7.29 -6.10 17.77
C TRP A 105 6.35 -7.04 18.52
N SER A 106 6.38 -7.06 19.84
CA SER A 106 5.48 -7.89 20.67
C SER A 106 4.01 -7.42 20.55
N GLN A 107 3.78 -6.17 20.16
CA GLN A 107 2.46 -5.58 19.95
C GLN A 107 1.98 -5.68 18.51
N VAL A 108 2.85 -6.10 17.59
CA VAL A 108 2.49 -6.20 16.17
C VAL A 108 1.75 -7.51 15.93
N ARG A 109 0.54 -7.41 15.40
CA ARG A 109 -0.34 -8.54 15.12
C ARG A 109 -1.07 -8.36 13.79
N ARG A 110 -1.73 -9.40 13.35
CA ARG A 110 -2.66 -9.31 12.23
C ARG A 110 -3.87 -8.48 12.65
N ILE A 111 -4.08 -7.35 11.98
CA ILE A 111 -5.15 -6.39 12.33
C ILE A 111 -6.28 -6.34 11.31
N ALA A 112 -6.04 -6.80 10.09
CA ALA A 112 -7.01 -6.68 9.01
C ALA A 112 -6.93 -7.85 8.05
N ASP A 113 -8.12 -8.32 7.66
CA ASP A 113 -8.34 -9.26 6.56
C ASP A 113 -9.12 -8.55 5.45
N ILE A 114 -8.56 -8.59 4.25
CA ILE A 114 -9.13 -7.93 3.09
C ILE A 114 -9.23 -8.93 1.95
N LYS A 115 -10.42 -9.11 1.43
CA LYS A 115 -10.62 -9.83 0.17
C LYS A 115 -10.28 -8.87 -0.96
N LEU A 116 -9.33 -9.25 -1.79
CA LEU A 116 -8.88 -8.48 -2.94
C LEU A 116 -9.36 -9.14 -4.22
N THR A 117 -10.11 -8.41 -5.02
CA THR A 117 -10.39 -8.76 -6.41
C THR A 117 -9.70 -7.75 -7.31
N LYS A 118 -8.94 -8.24 -8.28
CA LYS A 118 -8.17 -7.40 -9.20
C LYS A 118 -8.50 -7.73 -10.64
N TRP A 119 -8.75 -6.70 -11.42
CA TRP A 119 -8.88 -6.77 -12.88
C TRP A 119 -7.79 -5.91 -13.49
N GLU A 120 -7.17 -6.41 -14.54
CA GLU A 120 -6.15 -5.69 -15.30
C GLU A 120 -6.51 -5.70 -16.78
N THR A 121 -6.37 -4.57 -17.43
CA THR A 121 -6.45 -4.50 -18.89
C THR A 121 -5.07 -4.78 -19.47
N GLY A 122 -5.03 -5.31 -20.70
CA GLY A 122 -3.84 -5.22 -21.54
C GLY A 122 -3.52 -3.77 -21.91
N THR A 123 -2.57 -3.60 -22.83
CA THR A 123 -2.24 -2.28 -23.38
C THR A 123 -3.46 -1.67 -24.05
N GLN A 124 -3.97 -0.59 -23.48
CA GLN A 124 -5.06 0.22 -24.04
C GLN A 124 -4.67 1.70 -23.97
N PRO A 125 -4.43 2.36 -25.12
CA PRO A 125 -4.14 3.78 -25.11
C PRO A 125 -5.22 4.58 -24.36
N PRO A 126 -4.86 5.61 -23.59
CA PRO A 126 -3.53 6.16 -23.42
C PRO A 126 -2.65 5.46 -22.36
N PHE A 127 -3.14 4.39 -21.75
CA PHE A 127 -2.45 3.67 -20.68
C PHE A 127 -1.88 2.34 -21.18
N ARG A 128 -0.65 2.02 -20.78
CA ARG A 128 -0.04 0.71 -21.04
C ARG A 128 -0.74 -0.39 -20.23
N LYS A 129 -1.21 -0.06 -19.05
CA LYS A 129 -1.90 -0.97 -18.15
C LYS A 129 -2.78 -0.18 -17.19
N LEU A 130 -4.07 -0.52 -17.15
CA LEU A 130 -4.99 -0.09 -16.12
C LEU A 130 -5.26 -1.25 -15.17
N ALA A 131 -5.35 -0.96 -13.89
CA ALA A 131 -5.79 -1.90 -12.89
C ALA A 131 -7.00 -1.33 -12.14
N LEU A 132 -7.98 -2.20 -11.91
CA LEU A 132 -9.10 -1.95 -11.04
C LEU A 132 -8.98 -2.93 -9.87
N GLU A 133 -8.93 -2.43 -8.65
CA GLU A 133 -8.84 -3.26 -7.45
C GLU A 133 -10.01 -2.97 -6.53
N LEU A 134 -10.80 -4.00 -6.22
CA LEU A 134 -11.82 -3.97 -5.19
C LEU A 134 -11.26 -4.60 -3.91
N TRP A 135 -11.22 -3.81 -2.85
CA TRP A 135 -10.90 -4.24 -1.51
C TRP A 135 -12.19 -4.34 -0.70
N GLU A 136 -12.58 -5.56 -0.38
CA GLU A 136 -13.72 -5.85 0.50
C GLU A 136 -13.19 -5.97 1.92
N CYS A 137 -13.41 -4.93 2.74
CA CYS A 137 -12.99 -4.83 4.12
C CYS A 137 -14.21 -4.92 5.04
N PRO A 138 -14.07 -5.38 6.29
CA PRO A 138 -15.21 -5.49 7.22
C PRO A 138 -16.00 -4.19 7.42
N ALA A 139 -15.33 -3.04 7.37
CA ALA A 139 -15.93 -1.73 7.64
C ALA A 139 -16.15 -0.87 6.40
N VAL A 140 -15.48 -1.17 5.28
CA VAL A 140 -15.54 -0.33 4.07
C VAL A 140 -15.16 -1.13 2.84
N ASN A 141 -15.80 -0.88 1.71
CA ASN A 141 -15.37 -1.36 0.41
C ASN A 141 -14.65 -0.23 -0.33
N ILE A 142 -13.46 -0.52 -0.85
CA ILE A 142 -12.64 0.45 -1.58
C ILE A 142 -12.44 -0.04 -2.99
N LEU A 143 -12.86 0.78 -3.96
CA LEU A 143 -12.61 0.56 -5.38
C LEU A 143 -11.53 1.54 -5.83
N GLU A 144 -10.40 1.01 -6.28
CA GLU A 144 -9.29 1.81 -6.80
C GLU A 144 -9.13 1.58 -8.30
N VAL A 145 -8.99 2.67 -9.04
CA VAL A 145 -8.52 2.66 -10.43
C VAL A 145 -7.11 3.19 -10.45
N SER A 146 -6.17 2.46 -11.02
CA SER A 146 -4.76 2.86 -11.08
C SER A 146 -4.13 2.55 -12.43
N ALA A 147 -3.11 3.32 -12.78
CA ALA A 147 -2.28 3.10 -13.96
C ALA A 147 -0.80 3.15 -13.57
N LYS A 148 0.01 2.28 -14.17
CA LYS A 148 1.47 2.38 -14.10
C LYS A 148 1.98 3.07 -15.36
N VAL A 149 2.74 4.13 -15.16
CA VAL A 149 3.28 4.98 -16.24
C VAL A 149 4.75 5.30 -15.98
N ALA A 150 5.45 5.85 -16.94
CA ALA A 150 6.79 6.38 -16.74
C ALA A 150 6.75 7.61 -15.81
N PRO A 151 7.80 7.86 -15.01
CA PRO A 151 7.80 8.97 -14.04
C PRO A 151 7.54 10.34 -14.67
N ASP A 152 8.08 10.60 -15.84
CA ASP A 152 7.93 11.84 -16.61
C ASP A 152 6.51 12.05 -17.15
N GLU A 153 5.74 10.98 -17.31
CA GLU A 153 4.35 11.02 -17.76
C GLU A 153 3.35 11.18 -16.59
N GLY A 154 3.80 11.05 -15.34
CA GLY A 154 2.95 10.90 -14.15
C GLY A 154 1.84 11.93 -14.06
N GLN A 155 2.13 13.24 -14.21
CA GLN A 155 1.14 14.30 -14.09
C GLN A 155 0.11 14.28 -15.24
N SER A 156 0.56 14.16 -16.47
CA SER A 156 -0.34 14.15 -17.63
C SER A 156 -1.28 12.94 -17.60
N LYS A 157 -0.75 11.77 -17.27
CA LYS A 157 -1.52 10.53 -17.17
C LYS A 157 -2.48 10.52 -15.98
N TYR A 158 -2.14 11.18 -14.89
CA TYR A 158 -3.06 11.35 -13.76
C TYR A 158 -4.30 12.16 -14.19
N VAL A 159 -4.12 13.27 -14.91
CA VAL A 159 -5.24 14.08 -15.45
C VAL A 159 -6.09 13.26 -16.42
N GLU A 160 -5.47 12.48 -17.31
CA GLU A 160 -6.17 11.58 -18.23
C GLU A 160 -6.98 10.51 -17.49
N LEU A 161 -6.43 9.93 -16.42
CA LEU A 161 -7.13 8.95 -15.58
C LEU A 161 -8.36 9.56 -14.90
N GLN A 162 -8.23 10.77 -14.35
CA GLN A 162 -9.36 11.50 -13.77
C GLN A 162 -10.46 11.76 -14.78
N ARG A 163 -10.10 12.19 -16.00
CA ARG A 163 -11.06 12.38 -17.10
C ARG A 163 -11.78 11.08 -17.48
N LEU A 164 -11.04 9.96 -17.56
CA LEU A 164 -11.63 8.65 -17.84
C LEU A 164 -12.65 8.25 -16.78
N VAL A 165 -12.31 8.39 -15.49
CA VAL A 165 -13.20 8.08 -14.37
C VAL A 165 -14.46 8.95 -14.40
N SER A 166 -14.31 10.25 -14.63
CA SER A 166 -15.42 11.21 -14.73
C SER A 166 -16.34 10.90 -15.93
N ALA A 167 -15.75 10.54 -17.09
CA ALA A 167 -16.52 10.17 -18.29
C ALA A 167 -17.36 8.90 -18.07
N LYS A 168 -16.99 8.06 -17.09
CA LYS A 168 -17.77 6.87 -16.68
C LYS A 168 -18.79 7.19 -15.57
N GLN A 169 -18.98 8.47 -15.25
CA GLN A 169 -19.89 8.94 -14.20
C GLN A 169 -19.61 8.34 -12.83
N LEU A 170 -18.35 7.97 -12.56
CA LEU A 170 -17.93 7.47 -11.27
C LEU A 170 -17.55 8.65 -10.37
N ALA A 171 -18.17 8.72 -9.20
CA ALA A 171 -17.81 9.73 -8.21
C ALA A 171 -16.48 9.34 -7.52
N LEU A 172 -15.53 10.27 -7.53
CA LEU A 172 -14.30 10.12 -6.75
C LEU A 172 -14.60 10.36 -5.27
N ASN A 173 -13.98 9.56 -4.40
CA ASN A 173 -14.03 9.82 -2.96
C ASN A 173 -13.43 11.20 -2.68
N ALA A 174 -14.11 12.01 -1.87
CA ALA A 174 -13.61 13.34 -1.48
C ALA A 174 -12.26 13.23 -0.73
N ARG A 175 -12.07 12.16 0.05
CA ARG A 175 -10.81 11.85 0.71
C ARG A 175 -9.95 10.97 -0.21
N GLN A 176 -9.10 11.61 -1.00
CA GLN A 176 -8.16 10.96 -1.92
C GLN A 176 -6.89 10.48 -1.19
N SER A 177 -7.07 9.75 -0.08
CA SER A 177 -5.97 9.10 0.66
C SER A 177 -5.59 7.77 0.02
N THR A 178 -4.53 7.13 0.52
CA THR A 178 -4.16 5.80 0.04
C THR A 178 -5.17 4.76 0.50
N LYS A 179 -5.46 3.77 -0.35
CA LYS A 179 -6.40 2.68 -0.01
C LYS A 179 -6.02 1.95 1.29
N THR A 180 -4.71 1.79 1.56
CA THR A 180 -4.25 1.14 2.79
C THR A 180 -4.61 1.95 4.02
N SER A 181 -4.37 3.28 4.01
CA SER A 181 -4.75 4.15 5.13
C SER A 181 -6.26 4.13 5.34
N LEU A 182 -7.04 4.28 4.25
CA LEU A 182 -8.50 4.23 4.32
C LEU A 182 -9.02 2.92 4.92
N ALA A 183 -8.46 1.78 4.47
CA ALA A 183 -8.87 0.47 4.95
C ALA A 183 -8.53 0.26 6.43
N LEU A 184 -7.28 0.52 6.82
CA LEU A 184 -6.80 0.25 8.18
C LEU A 184 -7.47 1.19 9.20
N GLU A 185 -7.62 2.46 8.89
CA GLU A 185 -8.32 3.42 9.75
C GLU A 185 -9.80 3.04 9.94
N ALA A 186 -10.50 2.62 8.87
CA ALA A 186 -11.89 2.20 8.97
C ALA A 186 -12.08 0.93 9.82
N ILE A 187 -11.10 0.01 9.79
CA ILE A 187 -11.14 -1.23 10.56
C ILE A 187 -10.86 -0.97 12.05
N THR A 188 -9.89 -0.11 12.36
CA THR A 188 -9.50 0.19 13.75
C THR A 188 -10.39 1.22 14.43
N HIS A 189 -11.02 2.10 13.64
CA HIS A 189 -11.95 3.12 14.11
C HIS A 189 -13.27 3.04 13.34
N PRO A 190 -14.06 1.97 13.52
CA PRO A 190 -15.31 1.85 12.80
C PRO A 190 -16.23 3.02 13.16
N THR A 191 -16.46 3.89 12.18
CA THR A 191 -17.52 4.90 12.30
C THR A 191 -18.84 4.15 12.37
N SER A 192 -19.69 4.51 13.33
CA SER A 192 -21.04 3.94 13.40
C SER A 192 -21.70 4.00 12.02
N PRO A 193 -22.41 2.94 11.59
CA PRO A 193 -23.06 2.95 10.29
C PRO A 193 -23.99 4.18 10.21
N PRO A 194 -24.09 4.84 9.04
CA PRO A 194 -25.08 5.90 8.86
C PRO A 194 -26.46 5.33 9.17
N LYS A 195 -27.18 6.02 10.07
CA LYS A 195 -28.56 5.69 10.43
C LYS A 195 -29.47 5.85 9.23
#